data_d6bece97de20b0de1cd98613715e8d23
#
_entry.id   d6bece97de20b0de1cd98613715e8d23
#
_cell.length_a   1.000
_cell.length_b   1.000
_cell.length_c   1.000
_cell.angle_alpha   90.00
_cell.angle_beta   90.00
_cell.angle_gamma   90.00
#
_symmetry.space_group_name_H-M   'P 1'
#
loop_
_entity.id
_entity.type
_entity.pdbx_description
1 polymer ?
#
loop_
_entity_poly.entity_id
_entity_poly.type
_entity_poly.pdbx_seq_one_letter_code
_entity_poly.pdbx_strand_id
1 'polypeptide(L)'
;ADAYRQRILAARPAASRFEPLMVLYLTDRTSAEEIRTAKASGFVHAAKLYPAGATTNSDSGVTRIDNIFEALEAMAEVGMPLLVHGEVTRAEVDVFDREKQFIDEHLRRVVERFPTLKVVFEHITTGDAAQFVREAPANVGATITAHHLLYNRNHMLVGGIRPHFYCLPILKRNTHQEALLDAAVSGNPKFFLGTDSAPHA
;
A
#
# COMPACT_ATOMS: atom_id res chain seq x y z
N ALA A 1 -6.85 -17.62 -1.86
CA ALA A 1 -6.29 -16.96 -3.04
C ALA A 1 -6.61 -17.74 -4.32
N ASP A 2 -6.45 -19.08 -4.36
CA ASP A 2 -6.61 -19.88 -5.58
C ASP A 2 -8.03 -19.79 -6.18
N ALA A 3 -9.08 -20.04 -5.41
CA ALA A 3 -10.46 -19.96 -5.90
C ALA A 3 -10.79 -18.58 -6.50
N TYR A 4 -10.19 -17.50 -5.98
CA TYR A 4 -10.34 -16.17 -6.54
C TYR A 4 -9.58 -16.02 -7.87
N ARG A 5 -8.36 -16.53 -7.92
CA ARG A 5 -7.58 -16.57 -9.16
C ARG A 5 -8.32 -17.31 -10.28
N GLN A 6 -8.92 -18.48 -9.98
CA GLN A 6 -9.68 -19.25 -10.96
C GLN A 6 -10.88 -18.48 -11.49
N ARG A 7 -11.60 -17.73 -10.66
CA ARG A 7 -12.72 -16.88 -11.11
C ARG A 7 -12.25 -15.78 -12.07
N ILE A 8 -11.11 -15.15 -11.78
CA ILE A 8 -10.53 -14.13 -12.67
C ILE A 8 -10.16 -14.75 -14.01
N LEU A 9 -9.48 -15.89 -13.98
CA LEU A 9 -9.06 -16.59 -15.21
C LEU A 9 -10.26 -17.06 -16.04
N ALA A 10 -11.33 -17.53 -15.41
CA ALA A 10 -12.57 -17.91 -16.10
C ALA A 10 -13.27 -16.72 -16.77
N ALA A 11 -13.17 -15.53 -16.20
CA ALA A 11 -13.75 -14.30 -16.76
C ALA A 11 -12.84 -13.63 -17.82
N ARG A 12 -11.60 -14.08 -17.95
CA ARG A 12 -10.61 -13.51 -18.87
C ARG A 12 -10.99 -13.81 -20.33
N PRO A 13 -11.04 -12.80 -21.23
CA PRO A 13 -11.25 -13.04 -22.66
C PRO A 13 -10.18 -13.99 -23.23
N ALA A 14 -10.57 -14.89 -24.13
CA ALA A 14 -9.69 -15.93 -24.68
C ALA A 14 -8.41 -15.38 -25.35
N ALA A 15 -8.49 -14.19 -25.96
CA ALA A 15 -7.36 -13.53 -26.59
C ALA A 15 -6.45 -12.76 -25.62
N SER A 16 -6.86 -12.63 -24.34
CA SER A 16 -6.10 -11.87 -23.34
C SER A 16 -4.94 -12.69 -22.78
N ARG A 17 -3.77 -12.04 -22.66
CA ARG A 17 -2.58 -12.59 -21.97
C ARG A 17 -2.49 -12.14 -20.50
N PHE A 18 -3.54 -11.54 -19.97
CA PHE A 18 -3.56 -11.08 -18.58
C PHE A 18 -3.35 -12.24 -17.61
N GLU A 19 -2.38 -12.09 -16.72
CA GLU A 19 -2.12 -13.02 -15.61
C GLU A 19 -2.30 -12.29 -14.29
N PRO A 20 -3.23 -12.75 -13.41
CA PRO A 20 -3.42 -12.13 -12.10
C PRO A 20 -2.28 -12.50 -11.16
N LEU A 21 -1.55 -11.51 -10.68
CA LEU A 21 -0.57 -11.64 -9.63
C LEU A 21 -1.30 -11.55 -8.28
N MET A 22 -1.55 -12.71 -7.66
CA MET A 22 -2.34 -12.76 -6.44
C MET A 22 -1.55 -12.20 -5.25
N VAL A 23 -2.28 -11.53 -4.36
CA VAL A 23 -1.75 -10.96 -3.12
C VAL A 23 -2.50 -11.55 -1.94
N LEU A 24 -1.77 -11.91 -0.88
CA LEU A 24 -2.36 -12.36 0.38
C LEU A 24 -2.74 -11.15 1.23
N TYR A 25 -3.93 -11.16 1.81
CA TYR A 25 -4.38 -10.15 2.77
C TYR A 25 -3.86 -10.51 4.16
N LEU A 26 -3.07 -9.62 4.79
CA LEU A 26 -2.57 -9.82 6.15
C LEU A 26 -3.63 -9.48 7.20
N THR A 27 -3.73 -10.33 8.19
CA THR A 27 -4.54 -10.15 9.39
C THR A 27 -3.68 -10.38 10.63
N ASP A 28 -4.16 -10.01 11.81
CA ASP A 28 -3.47 -10.30 13.08
C ASP A 28 -3.15 -11.78 13.30
N ARG A 29 -3.80 -12.69 12.55
CA ARG A 29 -3.66 -14.15 12.70
C ARG A 29 -2.82 -14.79 11.61
N THR A 30 -2.33 -14.00 10.65
CA THR A 30 -1.52 -14.55 9.56
C THR A 30 -0.22 -15.11 10.11
N SER A 31 -0.02 -16.41 9.94
CA SER A 31 1.14 -17.12 10.45
C SER A 31 2.32 -17.13 9.46
N ALA A 32 3.53 -17.39 9.98
CA ALA A 32 4.72 -17.58 9.16
C ALA A 32 4.56 -18.77 8.18
N GLU A 33 3.85 -19.84 8.60
CA GLU A 33 3.60 -21.00 7.73
C GLU A 33 2.66 -20.67 6.57
N GLU A 34 1.63 -19.84 6.80
CA GLU A 34 0.76 -19.36 5.72
C GLU A 34 1.55 -18.56 4.69
N ILE A 35 2.50 -17.72 5.11
CA ILE A 35 3.38 -16.99 4.21
C ILE A 35 4.23 -17.96 3.37
N ARG A 36 4.87 -18.94 3.98
CA ARG A 36 5.69 -19.93 3.26
C ARG A 36 4.84 -20.76 2.30
N THR A 37 3.64 -21.19 2.72
CA THR A 37 2.69 -21.91 1.88
C THR A 37 2.21 -21.07 0.70
N ALA A 38 1.87 -19.79 0.95
CA ALA A 38 1.47 -18.87 -0.08
C ALA A 38 2.58 -18.67 -1.12
N LYS A 39 3.82 -18.48 -0.69
CA LYS A 39 4.99 -18.38 -1.58
C LYS A 39 5.20 -19.66 -2.40
N ALA A 40 5.11 -20.82 -1.77
CA ALA A 40 5.28 -22.12 -2.43
C ALA A 40 4.18 -22.41 -3.48
N SER A 41 3.03 -21.75 -3.39
CA SER A 41 1.94 -21.88 -4.38
C SER A 41 2.33 -21.43 -5.80
N GLY A 42 3.34 -20.57 -5.92
CA GLY A 42 3.83 -20.04 -7.20
C GLY A 42 2.96 -18.94 -7.82
N PHE A 43 1.75 -18.68 -7.31
CA PHE A 43 0.85 -17.66 -7.84
C PHE A 43 0.55 -16.52 -6.86
N VAL A 44 0.95 -16.64 -5.59
CA VAL A 44 0.91 -15.54 -4.62
C VAL A 44 2.27 -14.85 -4.62
N HIS A 45 2.28 -13.58 -4.97
CA HIS A 45 3.51 -12.82 -5.22
C HIS A 45 3.88 -11.86 -4.11
N ALA A 46 2.91 -11.42 -3.31
CA ALA A 46 3.09 -10.45 -2.24
C ALA A 46 2.07 -10.66 -1.11
N ALA A 47 2.25 -9.95 0.01
CA ALA A 47 1.21 -9.82 1.02
C ALA A 47 0.93 -8.34 1.31
N LYS A 48 -0.34 -8.01 1.50
CA LYS A 48 -0.84 -6.63 1.71
C LYS A 48 -1.21 -6.40 3.15
N LEU A 49 -0.61 -5.37 3.71
CA LEU A 49 -0.94 -4.80 5.01
C LEU A 49 -1.97 -3.70 4.84
N TYR A 50 -3.13 -3.89 5.45
CA TYR A 50 -4.08 -2.83 5.77
C TYR A 50 -4.13 -2.66 7.29
N PRO A 51 -3.91 -1.46 7.84
CA PRO A 51 -4.34 -1.18 9.21
C PRO A 51 -5.86 -1.36 9.32
N ALA A 52 -6.32 -1.97 10.40
CA ALA A 52 -7.74 -2.25 10.60
C ALA A 52 -8.57 -0.95 10.55
N GLY A 53 -9.59 -0.91 9.70
CA GLY A 53 -10.45 0.25 9.50
C GLY A 53 -9.85 1.40 8.68
N ALA A 54 -8.70 1.21 8.00
CA ALA A 54 -8.05 2.28 7.22
C ALA A 54 -8.82 2.64 5.94
N THR A 55 -9.47 1.67 5.33
CA THR A 55 -10.21 1.84 4.07
C THR A 55 -11.37 0.84 3.98
N THR A 56 -12.10 0.85 2.88
CA THR A 56 -13.22 -0.09 2.64
C THR A 56 -12.75 -1.54 2.77
N ASN A 57 -13.54 -2.37 3.46
CA ASN A 57 -13.27 -3.79 3.70
C ASN A 57 -11.93 -4.09 4.42
N SER A 58 -11.45 -3.16 5.26
CA SER A 58 -10.22 -3.34 6.04
C SER A 58 -10.44 -3.67 7.52
N ASP A 59 -11.67 -3.97 7.95
CA ASP A 59 -11.99 -4.27 9.35
C ASP A 59 -11.23 -5.49 9.91
N SER A 60 -10.96 -6.47 9.05
CA SER A 60 -10.13 -7.65 9.38
C SER A 60 -8.63 -7.41 9.25
N GLY A 61 -8.21 -6.18 8.98
CA GLY A 61 -6.81 -5.81 8.83
C GLY A 61 -6.02 -5.93 10.13
N VAL A 62 -4.80 -5.45 10.08
CA VAL A 62 -3.85 -5.54 11.19
C VAL A 62 -4.17 -4.47 12.22
N THR A 63 -4.47 -4.88 13.47
CA THR A 63 -4.75 -3.95 14.56
C THR A 63 -3.48 -3.41 15.22
N ARG A 64 -2.42 -4.23 15.25
CA ARG A 64 -1.10 -3.86 15.77
C ARG A 64 -0.01 -4.50 14.92
N ILE A 65 0.96 -3.71 14.53
CA ILE A 65 2.05 -4.19 13.67
C ILE A 65 2.85 -5.34 14.31
N ASP A 66 2.94 -5.36 15.63
CA ASP A 66 3.64 -6.42 16.38
C ASP A 66 3.01 -7.80 16.21
N ASN A 67 1.68 -7.86 15.96
CA ASN A 67 0.95 -9.12 15.78
C ASN A 67 1.40 -9.91 14.54
N ILE A 68 1.98 -9.22 13.56
CA ILE A 68 2.40 -9.82 12.29
C ILE A 68 3.92 -9.96 12.15
N PHE A 69 4.72 -9.71 13.18
CA PHE A 69 6.18 -9.75 13.06
C PHE A 69 6.71 -11.11 12.60
N GLU A 70 6.14 -12.22 13.06
CA GLU A 70 6.52 -13.55 12.59
C GLU A 70 6.20 -13.74 11.10
N ALA A 71 5.08 -13.21 10.63
CA ALA A 71 4.74 -13.23 9.21
C ALA A 71 5.72 -12.36 8.40
N LEU A 72 6.09 -11.16 8.88
CA LEU A 72 7.07 -10.28 8.22
C LEU A 72 8.46 -10.90 8.15
N GLU A 73 8.89 -11.60 9.21
CA GLU A 73 10.15 -12.35 9.21
C GLU A 73 10.14 -13.46 8.15
N ALA A 74 9.07 -14.26 8.10
CA ALA A 74 8.90 -15.27 7.06
C ALA A 74 8.85 -14.65 5.64
N MET A 75 8.21 -13.50 5.45
CA MET A 75 8.22 -12.78 4.17
C MET A 75 9.63 -12.37 3.75
N ALA A 76 10.44 -11.86 4.70
CA ALA A 76 11.83 -11.52 4.45
C ALA A 76 12.67 -12.75 4.04
N GLU A 77 12.49 -13.88 4.76
CA GLU A 77 13.17 -15.15 4.48
C GLU A 77 12.85 -15.70 3.07
N VAL A 78 11.57 -15.70 2.67
CA VAL A 78 11.14 -16.27 1.38
C VAL A 78 11.18 -15.25 0.23
N GLY A 79 11.61 -14.02 0.50
CA GLY A 79 11.67 -12.93 -0.49
C GLY A 79 10.30 -12.50 -1.02
N MET A 80 9.24 -12.57 -0.18
CA MET A 80 7.89 -12.10 -0.51
C MET A 80 7.78 -10.61 -0.15
N PRO A 81 7.43 -9.71 -1.10
CA PRO A 81 7.28 -8.28 -0.79
C PRO A 81 6.07 -8.00 0.11
N LEU A 82 6.23 -7.03 1.01
CA LEU A 82 5.17 -6.41 1.79
C LEU A 82 4.64 -5.18 1.04
N LEU A 83 3.35 -5.16 0.73
CA LEU A 83 2.63 -4.01 0.18
C LEU A 83 1.89 -3.32 1.33
N VAL A 84 2.02 -2.00 1.47
CA VAL A 84 1.54 -1.28 2.66
C VAL A 84 0.56 -0.19 2.28
N HIS A 85 -0.68 -0.26 2.82
CA HIS A 85 -1.53 0.91 2.98
C HIS A 85 -1.11 1.59 4.29
N GLY A 86 -0.48 2.73 4.20
CA GLY A 86 0.20 3.33 5.34
C GLY A 86 -0.53 4.52 5.94
N GLU A 87 -1.64 4.27 6.62
CA GLU A 87 -2.36 5.29 7.40
C GLU A 87 -2.67 4.76 8.79
N VAL A 88 -2.52 5.61 9.83
CA VAL A 88 -3.09 5.32 11.15
C VAL A 88 -4.60 5.53 11.13
N THR A 89 -5.34 4.79 11.98
CA THR A 89 -6.82 4.78 11.96
C THR A 89 -7.46 5.42 13.18
N ARG A 90 -6.66 5.99 14.08
CA ARG A 90 -7.16 6.64 15.28
C ARG A 90 -7.98 7.88 14.93
N ALA A 91 -9.16 8.01 15.55
CA ALA A 91 -10.13 9.07 15.25
C ALA A 91 -9.64 10.48 15.61
N GLU A 92 -8.73 10.60 16.59
CA GLU A 92 -8.13 11.86 17.01
C GLU A 92 -7.05 12.39 16.07
N VAL A 93 -6.59 11.55 15.12
CA VAL A 93 -5.58 11.95 14.13
C VAL A 93 -6.27 12.58 12.93
N ASP A 94 -5.86 13.81 12.60
CA ASP A 94 -6.32 14.47 11.38
C ASP A 94 -6.11 13.59 10.15
N VAL A 95 -7.15 13.45 9.33
CA VAL A 95 -7.14 12.59 8.15
C VAL A 95 -6.01 12.95 7.17
N PHE A 96 -5.56 14.19 7.17
CA PHE A 96 -4.44 14.64 6.34
C PHE A 96 -3.06 14.28 6.89
N ASP A 97 -2.95 13.91 8.16
CA ASP A 97 -1.69 13.59 8.84
C ASP A 97 -1.48 12.08 9.07
N ARG A 98 -2.48 11.25 8.77
CA ARG A 98 -2.48 9.80 9.03
C ARG A 98 -1.31 9.07 8.40
N GLU A 99 -0.94 9.42 7.17
CA GLU A 99 0.19 8.79 6.48
C GLU A 99 1.52 9.13 7.14
N LYS A 100 1.74 10.40 7.49
CA LYS A 100 2.95 10.82 8.19
C LYS A 100 3.10 10.12 9.54
N GLN A 101 2.02 10.05 10.33
CA GLN A 101 2.06 9.35 11.60
C GLN A 101 2.33 7.85 11.44
N PHE A 102 1.78 7.20 10.41
CA PHE A 102 2.08 5.81 10.15
C PHE A 102 3.57 5.58 9.84
N ILE A 103 4.19 6.45 9.08
CA ILE A 103 5.64 6.40 8.83
C ILE A 103 6.40 6.45 10.15
N ASP A 104 6.11 7.44 10.98
CA ASP A 104 6.85 7.69 12.20
C ASP A 104 6.67 6.60 13.26
N GLU A 105 5.45 6.07 13.42
CA GLU A 105 5.12 5.11 14.47
C GLU A 105 5.38 3.65 14.06
N HIS A 106 5.24 3.32 12.77
CA HIS A 106 5.18 1.93 12.32
C HIS A 106 6.19 1.59 11.22
N LEU A 107 6.19 2.34 10.12
CA LEU A 107 6.91 1.93 8.92
C LEU A 107 8.43 1.97 9.11
N ARG A 108 8.96 3.01 9.77
CA ARG A 108 10.38 3.09 10.13
C ARG A 108 10.82 1.88 10.93
N ARG A 109 10.04 1.50 11.95
CA ARG A 109 10.31 0.35 12.80
C ARG A 109 10.32 -0.97 12.02
N VAL A 110 9.40 -1.13 11.06
CA VAL A 110 9.37 -2.33 10.19
C VAL A 110 10.62 -2.41 9.33
N VAL A 111 10.99 -1.32 8.67
CA VAL A 111 12.17 -1.27 7.78
C VAL A 111 13.46 -1.51 8.56
N GLU A 112 13.59 -0.94 9.75
CA GLU A 112 14.76 -1.12 10.63
C GLU A 112 14.84 -2.56 11.17
N ARG A 113 13.72 -3.14 11.57
CA ARG A 113 13.68 -4.48 12.17
C ARG A 113 13.90 -5.59 11.14
N PHE A 114 13.42 -5.40 9.90
CA PHE A 114 13.47 -6.39 8.83
C PHE A 114 14.25 -5.85 7.61
N PRO A 115 15.58 -5.72 7.71
CA PRO A 115 16.38 -5.00 6.71
C PRO A 115 16.42 -5.69 5.33
N THR A 116 16.05 -6.96 5.24
CA THR A 116 15.97 -7.71 3.98
C THR A 116 14.56 -7.78 3.40
N LEU A 117 13.52 -7.36 4.16
CA LEU A 117 12.15 -7.35 3.71
C LEU A 117 11.98 -6.32 2.59
N LYS A 118 11.48 -6.75 1.44
CA LYS A 118 11.09 -5.83 0.37
C LYS A 118 9.78 -5.16 0.75
N VAL A 119 9.75 -3.84 0.73
CA VAL A 119 8.58 -3.05 1.11
C VAL A 119 8.16 -2.14 -0.04
N VAL A 120 6.89 -2.18 -0.40
CA VAL A 120 6.26 -1.22 -1.30
C VAL A 120 5.26 -0.41 -0.51
N PHE A 121 5.58 0.86 -0.30
CA PHE A 121 4.66 1.83 0.28
C PHE A 121 3.71 2.28 -0.82
N GLU A 122 2.50 1.73 -0.84
CA GLU A 122 1.57 1.93 -1.95
C GLU A 122 0.85 3.27 -1.85
N HIS A 123 0.52 3.83 -3.04
CA HIS A 123 -0.30 5.04 -3.23
C HIS A 123 0.06 6.19 -2.26
N ILE A 124 1.35 6.49 -2.13
CA ILE A 124 1.81 7.56 -1.24
C ILE A 124 1.20 8.92 -1.61
N THR A 125 0.92 9.73 -0.60
CA THR A 125 0.17 10.98 -0.78
C THR A 125 0.87 12.23 -0.25
N THR A 126 1.98 12.06 0.48
CA THR A 126 2.68 13.16 1.15
C THR A 126 4.12 13.34 0.69
N GLY A 127 4.65 14.55 0.86
CA GLY A 127 6.08 14.82 0.73
C GLY A 127 6.91 14.06 1.78
N ASP A 128 6.34 13.83 2.96
CA ASP A 128 6.97 13.04 4.02
C ASP A 128 7.20 11.59 3.57
N ALA A 129 6.22 10.98 2.89
CA ALA A 129 6.36 9.64 2.33
C ALA A 129 7.40 9.61 1.19
N ALA A 130 7.38 10.59 0.29
CA ALA A 130 8.36 10.69 -0.78
C ALA A 130 9.78 10.83 -0.22
N GLN A 131 9.97 11.65 0.82
CA GLN A 131 11.25 11.83 1.48
C GLN A 131 11.69 10.55 2.20
N PHE A 132 10.79 9.91 2.96
CA PHE A 132 11.07 8.64 3.62
C PHE A 132 11.58 7.59 2.64
N VAL A 133 10.91 7.42 1.49
CA VAL A 133 11.30 6.44 0.48
C VAL A 133 12.65 6.77 -0.17
N ARG A 134 12.94 8.06 -0.42
CA ARG A 134 14.26 8.48 -0.92
C ARG A 134 15.40 8.09 0.03
N GLU A 135 15.18 8.28 1.33
CA GLU A 135 16.18 8.01 2.39
C GLU A 135 16.26 6.54 2.79
N ALA A 136 15.20 5.78 2.61
CA ALA A 136 15.13 4.37 2.97
C ALA A 136 16.15 3.51 2.20
N PRO A 137 16.48 2.29 2.68
CA PRO A 137 17.29 1.33 1.95
C PRO A 137 16.71 0.95 0.57
N ALA A 138 17.54 0.33 -0.28
CA ALA A 138 17.19 0.00 -1.66
C ALA A 138 16.02 -1.01 -1.82
N ASN A 139 15.70 -1.75 -0.76
CA ASN A 139 14.57 -2.69 -0.72
C ASN A 139 13.22 -2.03 -0.40
N VAL A 140 13.19 -0.70 -0.27
CA VAL A 140 11.95 0.07 -0.07
C VAL A 140 11.65 0.88 -1.32
N GLY A 141 10.45 0.71 -1.87
CA GLY A 141 9.92 1.52 -2.97
C GLY A 141 8.51 2.02 -2.67
N ALA A 142 7.95 2.81 -3.56
CA ALA A 142 6.59 3.33 -3.42
C ALA A 142 5.86 3.41 -4.75
N THR A 143 4.53 3.20 -4.70
CA THR A 143 3.66 3.55 -5.82
C THR A 143 3.06 4.93 -5.63
N ILE A 144 2.87 5.63 -6.75
CA ILE A 144 2.15 6.90 -6.84
C ILE A 144 1.00 6.70 -7.81
N THR A 145 -0.21 7.11 -7.43
CA THR A 145 -1.39 6.97 -8.28
C THR A 145 -1.59 8.19 -9.18
N ALA A 146 -2.24 7.99 -10.32
CA ALA A 146 -2.53 9.06 -11.26
C ALA A 146 -3.34 10.20 -10.62
N HIS A 147 -4.33 9.87 -9.78
CA HIS A 147 -5.17 10.89 -9.16
C HIS A 147 -4.42 11.73 -8.11
N HIS A 148 -3.44 11.17 -7.39
CA HIS A 148 -2.59 11.96 -6.48
C HIS A 148 -1.58 12.86 -7.22
N LEU A 149 -1.24 12.54 -8.46
CA LEU A 149 -0.45 13.42 -9.33
C LEU A 149 -1.31 14.54 -9.93
N LEU A 150 -2.56 14.24 -10.32
CA LEU A 150 -3.44 15.18 -11.02
C LEU A 150 -4.19 16.13 -10.09
N TYR A 151 -4.52 15.70 -8.87
CA TYR A 151 -5.42 16.42 -7.98
C TYR A 151 -4.83 16.60 -6.59
N ASN A 152 -5.31 17.63 -5.89
CA ASN A 152 -5.05 17.89 -4.48
C ASN A 152 -6.36 18.19 -3.75
N ARG A 153 -6.31 18.41 -2.43
CA ARG A 153 -7.50 18.61 -1.62
C ARG A 153 -8.38 19.80 -2.03
N ASN A 154 -7.84 20.82 -2.73
CA ASN A 154 -8.65 21.94 -3.23
C ASN A 154 -9.68 21.46 -4.28
N HIS A 155 -9.31 20.48 -5.09
CA HIS A 155 -10.24 19.89 -6.07
C HIS A 155 -11.43 19.22 -5.41
N MET A 156 -11.25 18.70 -4.19
CA MET A 156 -12.30 18.06 -3.40
C MET A 156 -13.17 19.07 -2.64
N LEU A 157 -12.59 20.20 -2.16
CA LEU A 157 -13.20 21.04 -1.12
C LEU A 157 -13.59 22.43 -1.62
N VAL A 158 -12.89 23.02 -2.59
CA VAL A 158 -13.13 24.41 -3.01
C VAL A 158 -14.38 24.51 -3.85
N GLY A 159 -15.27 25.44 -3.47
CA GLY A 159 -16.53 25.68 -4.17
C GLY A 159 -17.64 24.68 -3.84
N GLY A 160 -17.46 23.89 -2.77
CA GLY A 160 -18.35 22.85 -2.29
C GLY A 160 -17.69 21.45 -2.33
N ILE A 161 -18.20 20.57 -1.48
CA ILE A 161 -17.66 19.20 -1.38
C ILE A 161 -17.97 18.43 -2.66
N ARG A 162 -16.95 17.80 -3.22
CA ARG A 162 -17.06 16.94 -4.41
C ARG A 162 -16.77 15.50 -4.03
N PRO A 163 -17.81 14.69 -3.70
CA PRO A 163 -17.63 13.35 -3.13
C PRO A 163 -16.88 12.38 -4.02
N HIS A 164 -16.96 12.53 -5.35
CA HIS A 164 -16.23 11.67 -6.30
C HIS A 164 -14.70 11.84 -6.27
N PHE A 165 -14.19 12.87 -5.60
CA PHE A 165 -12.76 13.05 -5.33
C PHE A 165 -12.33 12.45 -3.99
N TYR A 166 -13.27 11.93 -3.21
CA TYR A 166 -12.98 11.33 -1.91
C TYR A 166 -12.61 9.85 -2.10
N CYS A 167 -11.38 9.53 -1.75
CA CYS A 167 -10.85 8.17 -1.69
C CYS A 167 -9.80 8.12 -0.58
N LEU A 168 -9.57 6.98 0.03
CA LEU A 168 -8.48 6.80 0.99
C LEU A 168 -7.33 6.01 0.34
N PRO A 169 -6.09 6.51 0.46
CA PRO A 169 -5.66 7.73 1.16
C PRO A 169 -6.18 9.01 0.50
N ILE A 170 -6.58 9.97 1.35
CA ILE A 170 -7.21 11.21 0.89
C ILE A 170 -6.21 12.13 0.15
N LEU A 171 -6.71 12.92 -0.82
CA LEU A 171 -5.95 13.97 -1.49
C LEU A 171 -5.39 14.97 -0.46
N LYS A 172 -4.11 15.32 -0.58
CA LYS A 172 -3.39 16.21 0.35
C LYS A 172 -3.28 17.64 -0.19
N ARG A 173 -2.48 18.48 0.47
CA ARG A 173 -2.17 19.85 0.03
C ARG A 173 -1.45 19.84 -1.31
N ASN A 174 -1.48 20.99 -2.02
CA ASN A 174 -0.69 21.18 -3.25
C ASN A 174 0.81 20.95 -3.05
N THR A 175 1.38 21.35 -1.91
CA THR A 175 2.80 21.13 -1.61
C THR A 175 3.17 19.65 -1.56
N HIS A 176 2.28 18.79 -1.10
CA HIS A 176 2.46 17.33 -1.15
C HIS A 176 2.33 16.81 -2.58
N GLN A 177 1.35 17.28 -3.34
CA GLN A 177 1.19 16.95 -4.76
C GLN A 177 2.45 17.31 -5.57
N GLU A 178 3.02 18.48 -5.36
CA GLU A 178 4.28 18.92 -5.99
C GLU A 178 5.43 17.96 -5.64
N ALA A 179 5.55 17.57 -4.37
CA ALA A 179 6.58 16.61 -3.95
C ALA A 179 6.41 15.22 -4.58
N LEU A 180 5.16 14.78 -4.84
CA LEU A 180 4.89 13.52 -5.56
C LEU A 180 5.23 13.64 -7.04
N LEU A 181 4.92 14.77 -7.68
CA LEU A 181 5.31 15.05 -9.06
C LEU A 181 6.83 15.00 -9.21
N ASP A 182 7.55 15.70 -8.33
CA ASP A 182 9.02 15.67 -8.29
C ASP A 182 9.56 14.24 -8.10
N ALA A 183 8.95 13.45 -7.23
CA ALA A 183 9.34 12.06 -7.04
C ALA A 183 9.09 11.23 -8.31
N ALA A 184 7.94 11.39 -8.95
CA ALA A 184 7.54 10.63 -10.13
C ALA A 184 8.45 10.90 -11.36
N VAL A 185 8.94 12.13 -11.52
CA VAL A 185 9.79 12.51 -12.65
C VAL A 185 11.30 12.46 -12.33
N SER A 186 11.66 12.11 -11.08
CA SER A 186 13.05 12.14 -10.60
C SER A 186 13.99 11.13 -11.28
N GLY A 187 13.46 10.12 -11.95
CA GLY A 187 14.24 8.98 -12.45
C GLY A 187 14.71 8.03 -11.33
N ASN A 188 14.33 8.25 -10.08
CA ASN A 188 14.65 7.35 -8.98
C ASN A 188 13.84 6.05 -9.09
N PRO A 189 14.46 4.87 -9.25
CA PRO A 189 13.78 3.61 -9.50
C PRO A 189 12.92 3.12 -8.32
N LYS A 190 12.99 3.77 -7.17
CA LYS A 190 12.13 3.47 -6.03
C LYS A 190 10.68 3.94 -6.22
N PHE A 191 10.42 4.89 -7.12
CA PHE A 191 9.08 5.40 -7.40
C PHE A 191 8.56 4.87 -8.73
N PHE A 192 7.34 4.37 -8.71
CA PHE A 192 6.69 3.86 -9.91
C PHE A 192 5.18 4.08 -9.85
N LEU A 193 4.54 4.01 -11.00
CA LEU A 193 3.09 4.19 -11.09
C LEU A 193 2.36 2.96 -10.55
N GLY A 194 1.37 3.19 -9.69
CA GLY A 194 0.38 2.20 -9.30
C GLY A 194 -1.01 2.79 -9.47
N THR A 195 -1.91 2.13 -10.18
CA THR A 195 -3.21 2.69 -10.52
C THR A 195 -4.18 2.71 -9.34
N ASP A 196 -4.03 1.76 -8.42
CA ASP A 196 -4.99 1.51 -7.33
C ASP A 196 -6.44 1.44 -7.86
N SER A 197 -6.62 0.74 -8.99
CA SER A 197 -7.93 0.55 -9.61
C SER A 197 -8.78 -0.36 -8.74
N ALA A 198 -9.69 0.24 -7.99
CA ALA A 198 -10.61 -0.45 -7.09
C ALA A 198 -12.06 -0.09 -7.49
N PRO A 199 -12.69 -0.86 -8.37
CA PRO A 199 -14.07 -0.59 -8.76
C PRO A 199 -15.01 -0.83 -7.56
N HIS A 200 -15.76 0.20 -7.22
CA HIS A 200 -16.81 0.15 -6.21
C HIS A 200 -18.18 0.14 -6.90
N ALA A 201 -19.14 -0.62 -6.33
CA ALA A 201 -20.51 -0.68 -6.80
C ALA A 201 -21.30 0.58 -6.41
#